data_5466d70aa84d834e029bb0f286615ffe
#
_entry.id   5466d70aa84d834e029bb0f286615ffe
#
_cell.length_a   1.000
_cell.length_b   1.000
_cell.length_c   1.000
_cell.angle_alpha   90.00
_cell.angle_beta   90.00
_cell.angle_gamma   90.00
#
_symmetry.space_group_name_H-M   'P 1'
#
loop_
_entity.id
_entity.type
_entity.pdbx_description
1 polymer ?
#
loop_
_entity_poly.entity_id
_entity_poly.type
_entity_poly.pdbx_seq_one_letter_code
_entity_poly.pdbx_strand_id
1 'polypeptide(L)'
;MFGRIEDLGTNDYNKLFNISPAGKHTAGEVYEGCYGFTYTFTHDSYRYTARRDDNGLGVCPDCDSTHEHTPYEEAGTNEKGVMVSATESLYGTDAVLSVDPYVDNGIEEAEITTVLLSEASTAREGVALLTSIYDNAGAAGGSGVFIADQNETWFVENLTGHTYLALKLSSSVVFMPVSYTHLTLPTNS
;
A
#
# COMPACT_ATOMS: atom_id res chain seq x y z
N MET A 1 1.12 17.59 -1.07
CA MET A 1 0.26 16.94 -2.11
C MET A 1 1.14 16.00 -2.88
N PHE A 2 0.70 14.79 -3.11
CA PHE A 2 1.33 13.86 -4.03
C PHE A 2 0.28 13.33 -5.02
N GLY A 3 0.73 12.71 -6.09
CA GLY A 3 -0.10 12.03 -7.07
C GLY A 3 0.65 10.84 -7.64
N ARG A 4 -0.06 9.88 -8.21
CA ARG A 4 0.52 8.72 -8.90
C ARG A 4 -0.04 8.62 -10.31
N ILE A 5 0.68 7.93 -11.14
CA ILE A 5 0.22 7.43 -12.43
C ILE A 5 0.42 5.92 -12.45
N GLU A 6 -0.48 5.22 -13.14
CA GLU A 6 -0.33 3.79 -13.40
C GLU A 6 0.69 3.58 -14.51
N ASP A 7 1.50 2.53 -14.35
CA ASP A 7 2.44 2.04 -15.37
C ASP A 7 2.27 0.53 -15.50
N LEU A 8 1.21 0.13 -16.18
CA LEU A 8 0.82 -1.26 -16.37
C LEU A 8 1.21 -1.76 -17.75
N GLY A 9 1.57 -3.04 -17.86
CA GLY A 9 1.89 -3.69 -19.12
C GLY A 9 0.69 -3.98 -20.02
N THR A 10 -0.54 -3.69 -19.56
CA THR A 10 -1.79 -3.91 -20.29
C THR A 10 -2.67 -2.67 -20.26
N ASN A 11 -3.51 -2.48 -21.27
CA ASN A 11 -4.37 -1.30 -21.42
C ASN A 11 -5.78 -1.47 -20.84
N ASP A 12 -6.11 -2.61 -20.24
CA ASP A 12 -7.49 -3.03 -20.01
C ASP A 12 -7.94 -2.93 -18.54
N TYR A 13 -7.16 -2.24 -17.72
CA TYR A 13 -7.52 -2.03 -16.33
C TYR A 13 -8.40 -0.81 -16.15
N ASN A 14 -9.70 -1.04 -16.05
CA ASN A 14 -10.61 -0.01 -15.55
C ASN A 14 -10.38 0.22 -14.06
N LYS A 15 -10.61 1.46 -13.63
CA LYS A 15 -10.50 1.84 -12.22
C LYS A 15 -11.84 2.31 -11.69
N LEU A 16 -12.19 1.89 -10.49
CA LEU A 16 -13.36 2.35 -9.76
C LEU A 16 -12.94 3.36 -8.68
N PHE A 17 -13.80 4.33 -8.47
CA PHE A 17 -13.75 5.18 -7.29
C PHE A 17 -14.67 4.58 -6.22
N ASN A 18 -14.08 4.21 -5.09
CA ASN A 18 -14.77 3.58 -3.98
C ASN A 18 -14.94 4.55 -2.80
N ILE A 19 -16.04 4.44 -2.09
CA ILE A 19 -16.29 5.13 -0.81
C ILE A 19 -16.53 4.06 0.25
N SER A 20 -15.61 3.93 1.19
CA SER A 20 -15.75 3.07 2.36
C SER A 20 -16.36 3.88 3.51
N PRO A 21 -17.53 3.53 4.03
CA PRO A 21 -18.15 4.26 5.14
C PRO A 21 -17.36 4.08 6.44
N ALA A 22 -17.47 5.03 7.37
CA ALA A 22 -16.95 4.87 8.72
C ALA A 22 -17.61 3.65 9.39
N GLY A 23 -16.82 2.88 10.16
CA GLY A 23 -17.30 1.68 10.84
C GLY A 23 -17.65 0.51 9.92
N LYS A 24 -17.14 0.51 8.68
CA LYS A 24 -17.25 -0.66 7.80
C LYS A 24 -16.58 -1.87 8.45
N HIS A 25 -15.44 -1.66 9.04
CA HIS A 25 -14.75 -2.61 9.91
C HIS A 25 -14.86 -2.14 11.35
N THR A 26 -15.09 -3.04 12.27
CA THR A 26 -15.29 -2.73 13.69
C THR A 26 -14.07 -3.12 14.53
N ALA A 27 -13.90 -2.47 15.68
CA ALA A 27 -12.84 -2.82 16.62
C ALA A 27 -12.86 -4.31 16.98
N GLY A 28 -11.72 -4.99 16.83
CA GLY A 28 -11.57 -6.42 17.06
C GLY A 28 -11.95 -7.32 15.89
N GLU A 29 -12.47 -6.77 14.80
CA GLU A 29 -12.72 -7.53 13.57
C GLU A 29 -11.39 -7.95 12.94
N VAL A 30 -11.33 -9.19 12.48
CA VAL A 30 -10.19 -9.70 11.73
C VAL A 30 -10.47 -9.53 10.24
N TYR A 31 -9.65 -8.71 9.61
CA TYR A 31 -9.60 -8.57 8.17
C TYR A 31 -8.71 -9.67 7.59
N GLU A 32 -9.13 -10.26 6.50
CA GLU A 32 -8.37 -11.26 5.76
C GLU A 32 -8.12 -10.74 4.35
N GLY A 33 -6.86 -10.58 3.99
CA GLY A 33 -6.42 -10.15 2.67
C GLY A 33 -6.41 -11.28 1.65
N CYS A 34 -6.17 -10.92 0.39
CA CYS A 34 -6.20 -11.84 -0.75
C CYS A 34 -5.24 -13.03 -0.63
N TYR A 35 -4.07 -12.79 -0.04
CA TYR A 35 -2.98 -13.76 0.01
C TYR A 35 -2.79 -14.37 1.41
N GLY A 36 -3.81 -14.26 2.27
CA GLY A 36 -3.79 -14.83 3.61
C GLY A 36 -3.19 -13.92 4.68
N PHE A 37 -2.85 -12.68 4.34
CA PHE A 37 -2.53 -11.65 5.33
C PHE A 37 -3.75 -11.39 6.22
N THR A 38 -3.52 -11.28 7.53
CA THR A 38 -4.59 -10.95 8.47
C THR A 38 -4.23 -9.74 9.32
N TYR A 39 -5.24 -8.88 9.54
CA TYR A 39 -5.10 -7.70 10.40
C TYR A 39 -6.31 -7.60 11.34
N THR A 40 -6.08 -7.30 12.62
CA THR A 40 -7.16 -7.05 13.58
C THR A 40 -7.29 -5.56 13.80
N PHE A 41 -8.46 -4.99 13.42
CA PHE A 41 -8.70 -3.56 13.58
C PHE A 41 -8.70 -3.14 15.05
N THR A 42 -8.05 -2.02 15.35
CA THR A 42 -7.88 -1.52 16.72
C THR A 42 -9.04 -0.64 17.16
N HIS A 43 -9.75 -0.06 16.22
CA HIS A 43 -10.97 0.75 16.41
C HIS A 43 -11.89 0.62 15.19
N ASP A 44 -13.08 1.20 15.26
CA ASP A 44 -13.97 1.27 14.11
C ASP A 44 -13.33 2.10 13.01
N SER A 45 -13.28 1.54 11.79
CA SER A 45 -12.55 2.11 10.65
C SER A 45 -13.01 3.53 10.32
N TYR A 46 -12.07 4.40 9.95
CA TYR A 46 -12.40 5.71 9.40
C TYR A 46 -13.07 5.58 8.04
N ARG A 47 -13.93 6.55 7.71
CA ARG A 47 -14.42 6.69 6.34
C ARG A 47 -13.28 7.12 5.43
N TYR A 48 -13.20 6.50 4.25
CA TYR A 48 -12.22 6.88 3.24
C TYR A 48 -12.76 6.76 1.82
N THR A 49 -12.08 7.40 0.90
CA THR A 49 -12.24 7.21 -0.53
C THR A 49 -10.99 6.61 -1.10
N ALA A 50 -11.13 5.68 -2.04
CA ALA A 50 -9.99 5.04 -2.67
C ALA A 50 -10.24 4.78 -4.16
N ARG A 51 -9.16 4.64 -4.90
CA ARG A 51 -9.14 4.06 -6.23
C ARG A 51 -8.80 2.59 -6.11
N ARG A 52 -9.52 1.77 -6.82
CA ARG A 52 -9.29 0.33 -6.90
C ARG A 52 -9.41 -0.18 -8.32
N ASP A 53 -8.86 -1.34 -8.57
CA ASP A 53 -9.05 -2.06 -9.81
C ASP A 53 -10.50 -2.47 -10.01
N ASP A 54 -10.94 -2.41 -11.26
CA ASP A 54 -12.21 -2.94 -11.72
C ASP A 54 -11.96 -4.04 -12.74
N ASN A 55 -11.93 -5.26 -12.27
CA ASN A 55 -11.90 -6.44 -13.13
C ASN A 55 -13.31 -6.95 -13.52
N GLY A 56 -14.35 -6.15 -13.29
CA GLY A 56 -15.74 -6.51 -13.50
C GLY A 56 -16.33 -7.44 -12.43
N LEU A 57 -15.52 -7.92 -11.51
CA LEU A 57 -15.91 -8.81 -10.42
C LEU A 57 -15.87 -8.10 -9.06
N GLY A 58 -15.30 -6.90 -9.01
CA GLY A 58 -15.11 -6.13 -7.78
C GLY A 58 -14.06 -6.71 -6.83
N VAL A 59 -13.14 -7.51 -7.34
CA VAL A 59 -12.26 -8.38 -6.57
C VAL A 59 -10.81 -8.20 -7.01
N CYS A 60 -9.89 -8.59 -6.15
CA CYS A 60 -8.47 -8.70 -6.49
C CYS A 60 -8.30 -9.59 -7.75
N PRO A 61 -7.58 -9.14 -8.79
CA PRO A 61 -7.45 -9.88 -10.04
C PRO A 61 -6.85 -11.28 -9.88
N ASP A 62 -6.00 -11.45 -8.89
CA ASP A 62 -5.21 -12.66 -8.65
C ASP A 62 -5.78 -13.55 -7.54
N CYS A 63 -6.86 -13.12 -6.86
CA CYS A 63 -7.55 -13.94 -5.88
C CYS A 63 -8.30 -15.07 -6.58
N ASP A 64 -8.15 -16.27 -6.06
CA ASP A 64 -8.97 -17.36 -6.56
C ASP A 64 -10.46 -17.17 -6.20
N SER A 65 -11.34 -17.87 -6.90
CA SER A 65 -12.78 -17.70 -6.77
C SER A 65 -13.37 -18.19 -5.44
N THR A 66 -12.54 -18.60 -4.51
CA THR A 66 -12.96 -19.22 -3.22
C THR A 66 -12.92 -18.24 -2.04
N HIS A 67 -12.28 -17.06 -2.19
CA HIS A 67 -12.19 -16.05 -1.14
C HIS A 67 -13.20 -14.92 -1.38
N GLU A 68 -13.88 -14.49 -0.32
CA GLU A 68 -14.66 -13.24 -0.35
C GLU A 68 -13.65 -12.08 -0.47
N HIS A 69 -13.74 -11.40 -1.54
CA HIS A 69 -12.72 -10.62 -2.18
C HIS A 69 -12.55 -9.25 -1.53
N THR A 70 -11.37 -9.03 -0.99
CA THR A 70 -10.95 -7.70 -0.59
C THR A 70 -10.69 -6.83 -1.81
N PRO A 71 -11.15 -5.59 -1.82
CA PRO A 71 -10.86 -4.69 -2.93
C PRO A 71 -9.35 -4.42 -2.99
N TYR A 72 -8.78 -4.48 -4.18
CA TYR A 72 -7.42 -4.02 -4.44
C TYR A 72 -7.42 -2.49 -4.52
N GLU A 73 -7.17 -1.82 -3.39
CA GLU A 73 -7.20 -0.37 -3.28
C GLU A 73 -5.77 0.18 -3.37
N GLU A 74 -5.47 0.94 -4.40
CA GLU A 74 -4.12 1.42 -4.71
C GLU A 74 -3.76 2.75 -4.05
N ALA A 75 -4.74 3.65 -3.99
CA ALA A 75 -4.55 4.98 -3.43
C ALA A 75 -5.86 5.55 -2.91
N GLY A 76 -5.78 6.36 -1.86
CA GLY A 76 -6.96 6.96 -1.29
C GLY A 76 -6.67 8.04 -0.24
N THR A 77 -7.77 8.53 0.35
CA THR A 77 -7.72 9.54 1.42
C THR A 77 -8.82 9.27 2.43
N ASN A 78 -8.49 9.29 3.71
CA ASN A 78 -9.48 9.13 4.77
C ASN A 78 -9.99 10.47 5.32
N GLU A 79 -11.02 10.40 6.16
CA GLU A 79 -11.66 11.58 6.78
C GLU A 79 -10.77 12.36 7.77
N LYS A 80 -9.65 11.79 8.16
CA LYS A 80 -8.62 12.47 8.97
C LYS A 80 -7.63 13.24 8.10
N GLY A 81 -7.74 13.13 6.78
CA GLY A 81 -6.85 13.78 5.82
C GLY A 81 -5.56 13.01 5.57
N VAL A 82 -5.47 11.76 6.01
CA VAL A 82 -4.35 10.89 5.66
C VAL A 82 -4.54 10.38 4.24
N MET A 83 -3.52 10.53 3.42
CA MET A 83 -3.45 10.04 2.05
C MET A 83 -2.45 8.91 1.97
N VAL A 84 -2.81 7.84 1.29
CA VAL A 84 -1.97 6.65 1.06
C VAL A 84 -1.96 6.35 -0.44
N SER A 85 -0.80 5.94 -0.95
CA SER A 85 -0.66 5.34 -2.27
C SER A 85 0.41 4.27 -2.20
N ALA A 86 0.03 3.03 -2.47
CA ALA A 86 0.91 1.88 -2.53
C ALA A 86 1.19 1.48 -3.98
N THR A 87 2.38 0.95 -4.24
CA THR A 87 2.78 0.41 -5.55
C THR A 87 3.64 -0.83 -5.36
N GLU A 88 3.40 -1.86 -6.16
CA GLU A 88 4.29 -3.00 -6.30
C GLU A 88 5.27 -2.74 -7.44
N SER A 89 6.40 -2.15 -7.14
CA SER A 89 7.39 -1.77 -8.16
C SER A 89 8.83 -2.01 -7.76
N LEU A 90 9.04 -2.69 -6.65
CA LEU A 90 10.36 -2.95 -6.09
C LEU A 90 10.55 -4.45 -5.90
N TYR A 91 11.72 -4.91 -6.24
CA TYR A 91 12.06 -6.33 -6.05
C TYR A 91 13.43 -6.44 -5.40
N GLY A 92 13.47 -7.22 -4.32
CA GLY A 92 14.73 -7.63 -3.73
C GLY A 92 15.54 -8.47 -4.71
N THR A 93 16.86 -8.32 -4.69
CA THR A 93 17.74 -9.23 -5.44
C THR A 93 17.77 -10.60 -4.78
N ASP A 94 18.10 -11.66 -5.54
CA ASP A 94 18.23 -13.03 -4.99
C ASP A 94 19.14 -13.08 -3.78
N ALA A 95 20.19 -12.25 -3.77
CA ALA A 95 21.17 -12.20 -2.68
C ALA A 95 20.53 -11.72 -1.37
N VAL A 96 19.71 -10.65 -1.40
CA VAL A 96 19.04 -10.14 -0.18
C VAL A 96 17.88 -11.03 0.22
N LEU A 97 17.11 -11.54 -0.74
CA LEU A 97 16.00 -12.45 -0.48
C LEU A 97 16.44 -13.82 0.07
N SER A 98 17.70 -14.23 -0.18
CA SER A 98 18.25 -15.43 0.45
C SER A 98 18.48 -15.27 1.95
N VAL A 99 18.56 -14.04 2.46
CA VAL A 99 18.78 -13.72 3.88
C VAL A 99 17.45 -13.39 4.57
N ASP A 100 16.59 -12.63 3.92
CA ASP A 100 15.28 -12.21 4.42
C ASP A 100 14.25 -12.37 3.29
N PRO A 101 13.71 -13.59 3.10
CA PRO A 101 12.73 -13.86 2.05
C PRO A 101 11.41 -13.15 2.31
N TYR A 102 10.63 -12.95 1.24
CA TYR A 102 9.23 -12.56 1.38
C TYR A 102 8.45 -13.60 2.20
N VAL A 103 7.44 -13.15 2.89
CA VAL A 103 6.58 -13.98 3.76
C VAL A 103 5.27 -14.28 3.02
N ASP A 104 4.96 -15.54 2.76
CA ASP A 104 3.83 -15.96 1.93
C ASP A 104 2.48 -15.34 2.31
N ASN A 105 2.26 -15.07 3.60
CA ASN A 105 1.07 -14.42 4.14
C ASN A 105 1.38 -13.04 4.74
N GLY A 106 2.45 -12.40 4.29
CA GLY A 106 2.78 -11.03 4.64
C GLY A 106 1.84 -10.02 3.98
N ILE A 107 1.94 -8.75 4.37
CA ILE A 107 1.15 -7.69 3.76
C ILE A 107 1.67 -7.39 2.34
N GLU A 108 0.73 -7.13 1.42
CA GLU A 108 1.01 -6.70 0.05
C GLU A 108 0.36 -5.36 -0.29
N GLU A 109 0.60 -4.88 -1.49
CA GLU A 109 0.01 -3.65 -2.02
C GLU A 109 -1.51 -3.66 -1.88
N ALA A 110 -2.14 -4.81 -2.16
CA ALA A 110 -3.59 -4.98 -2.13
C ALA A 110 -4.23 -4.60 -0.79
N GLU A 111 -3.52 -4.80 0.33
CA GLU A 111 -4.06 -4.58 1.68
C GLU A 111 -3.55 -3.28 2.32
N ILE A 112 -2.38 -2.79 1.92
CA ILE A 112 -1.71 -1.64 2.57
C ILE A 112 -2.64 -0.43 2.62
N THR A 113 -3.22 -0.05 1.49
CA THR A 113 -4.09 1.13 1.41
C THR A 113 -5.32 1.00 2.28
N THR A 114 -6.00 -0.15 2.24
CA THR A 114 -7.20 -0.44 3.03
C THR A 114 -6.93 -0.36 4.53
N VAL A 115 -5.86 -1.01 4.99
CA VAL A 115 -5.51 -1.03 6.42
C VAL A 115 -5.11 0.35 6.91
N LEU A 116 -4.22 1.04 6.19
CA LEU A 116 -3.74 2.35 6.62
C LEU A 116 -4.82 3.43 6.61
N LEU A 117 -5.69 3.47 5.59
CA LEU A 117 -6.78 4.44 5.53
C LEU A 117 -7.86 4.17 6.59
N SER A 118 -8.04 2.92 6.97
CA SER A 118 -8.97 2.53 8.03
C SER A 118 -8.50 2.93 9.42
N GLU A 119 -7.20 2.89 9.68
CA GLU A 119 -6.63 2.96 11.03
C GLU A 119 -5.89 4.27 11.35
N ALA A 120 -5.20 4.87 10.38
CA ALA A 120 -4.31 5.98 10.66
C ALA A 120 -5.04 7.33 10.72
N SER A 121 -4.81 8.10 11.79
CA SER A 121 -5.31 9.48 11.92
C SER A 121 -4.28 10.53 11.53
N THR A 122 -3.02 10.15 11.39
CA THR A 122 -1.90 10.99 10.91
C THR A 122 -0.97 10.19 10.00
N ALA A 123 -0.19 10.88 9.16
CA ALA A 123 0.80 10.21 8.32
C ALA A 123 1.81 9.42 9.17
N ARG A 124 2.22 9.95 10.32
CA ARG A 124 3.16 9.30 11.22
C ARG A 124 2.60 8.03 11.85
N GLU A 125 1.33 8.00 12.21
CA GLU A 125 0.66 6.79 12.68
C GLU A 125 0.59 5.75 11.56
N GLY A 126 0.29 6.16 10.32
CA GLY A 126 0.32 5.26 9.16
C GLY A 126 1.69 4.64 8.92
N VAL A 127 2.78 5.43 9.03
CA VAL A 127 4.15 4.91 8.95
C VAL A 127 4.43 3.93 10.08
N ALA A 128 4.09 4.28 11.32
CA ALA A 128 4.34 3.42 12.48
C ALA A 128 3.55 2.10 12.38
N LEU A 129 2.32 2.16 11.90
CA LEU A 129 1.50 0.97 11.67
C LEU A 129 2.11 0.07 10.60
N LEU A 130 2.44 0.61 9.42
CA LEU A 130 3.02 -0.18 8.33
C LEU A 130 4.33 -0.83 8.71
N THR A 131 5.24 -0.07 9.35
CA THR A 131 6.52 -0.62 9.81
C THR A 131 6.35 -1.67 10.89
N SER A 132 5.39 -1.51 11.79
CA SER A 132 5.04 -2.55 12.78
C SER A 132 4.49 -3.82 12.12
N ILE A 133 3.74 -3.70 11.03
CA ILE A 133 3.27 -4.86 10.27
C ILE A 133 4.47 -5.58 9.62
N TYR A 134 5.39 -4.84 8.98
CA TYR A 134 6.61 -5.43 8.41
C TYR A 134 7.46 -6.14 9.47
N ASP A 135 7.60 -5.57 10.67
CA ASP A 135 8.37 -6.17 11.76
C ASP A 135 7.75 -7.48 12.29
N ASN A 136 6.41 -7.60 12.27
CA ASN A 136 5.71 -8.71 12.94
C ASN A 136 5.11 -9.74 11.99
N ALA A 137 4.56 -9.30 10.86
CA ALA A 137 3.90 -10.16 9.89
C ALA A 137 4.74 -10.32 8.60
N GLY A 138 5.62 -9.38 8.34
CA GLY A 138 6.39 -9.33 7.12
C GLY A 138 5.61 -8.83 5.90
N ALA A 139 6.32 -8.75 4.77
CA ALA A 139 5.76 -8.42 3.48
C ALA A 139 5.85 -9.61 2.53
N ALA A 140 4.83 -9.82 1.70
CA ALA A 140 4.82 -10.88 0.69
C ALA A 140 5.44 -10.43 -0.64
N GLY A 141 5.57 -9.11 -0.85
CA GLY A 141 6.21 -8.51 -2.02
C GLY A 141 6.93 -7.21 -1.69
N GLY A 142 7.66 -6.66 -2.64
CA GLY A 142 8.32 -5.36 -2.51
C GLY A 142 7.38 -4.22 -2.88
N SER A 143 7.21 -3.27 -1.99
CA SER A 143 6.28 -2.14 -2.17
C SER A 143 6.93 -0.80 -1.90
N GLY A 144 6.50 0.22 -2.64
CA GLY A 144 6.76 1.63 -2.35
C GLY A 144 5.47 2.34 -1.94
N VAL A 145 5.45 2.93 -0.75
CA VAL A 145 4.23 3.50 -0.17
C VAL A 145 4.44 4.97 0.17
N PHE A 146 3.63 5.85 -0.42
CA PHE A 146 3.51 7.22 0.03
C PHE A 146 2.42 7.34 1.10
N ILE A 147 2.77 7.97 2.21
CA ILE A 147 1.85 8.27 3.31
C ILE A 147 1.98 9.75 3.63
N ALA A 148 0.89 10.50 3.55
CA ALA A 148 0.92 11.94 3.79
C ALA A 148 -0.30 12.43 4.57
N ASP A 149 -0.11 13.55 5.25
CA ASP A 149 -1.18 14.37 5.80
C ASP A 149 -0.91 15.85 5.49
N GLN A 150 -1.62 16.76 6.15
CA GLN A 150 -1.41 18.20 5.97
C GLN A 150 -0.04 18.71 6.46
N ASN A 151 0.67 17.94 7.28
CA ASN A 151 1.90 18.37 7.97
C ASN A 151 3.16 17.72 7.41
N GLU A 152 3.06 16.48 6.96
CA GLU A 152 4.23 15.71 6.52
C GLU A 152 3.89 14.71 5.43
N THR A 153 4.94 14.35 4.67
CA THR A 153 4.89 13.32 3.64
C THR A 153 6.03 12.34 3.88
N TRP A 154 5.71 11.07 3.82
CA TRP A 154 6.64 9.96 3.98
C TRP A 154 6.64 9.08 2.75
N PHE A 155 7.78 8.47 2.48
CA PHE A 155 7.94 7.36 1.58
C PHE A 155 8.46 6.17 2.38
N VAL A 156 7.75 5.06 2.32
CA VAL A 156 8.15 3.80 2.94
C VAL A 156 8.38 2.80 1.83
N GLU A 157 9.51 2.15 1.85
CA GLU A 157 9.96 1.19 0.86
C GLU A 157 10.37 -0.09 1.57
N ASN A 158 9.82 -1.24 1.20
CA ASN A 158 10.33 -2.52 1.64
C ASN A 158 10.89 -3.30 0.46
N LEU A 159 12.01 -3.99 0.69
CA LEU A 159 12.74 -4.75 -0.34
C LEU A 159 12.69 -6.26 -0.10
N THR A 160 12.36 -6.67 1.11
CA THR A 160 12.37 -8.06 1.56
C THR A 160 11.20 -8.27 2.52
N GLY A 161 11.10 -9.44 3.13
CA GLY A 161 10.05 -9.74 4.09
C GLY A 161 9.98 -8.75 5.24
N HIS A 162 11.12 -8.34 5.81
CA HIS A 162 11.14 -7.50 7.01
C HIS A 162 12.05 -6.27 6.90
N THR A 163 12.83 -6.15 5.82
CA THR A 163 13.74 -5.01 5.64
C THR A 163 13.05 -3.87 4.90
N TYR A 164 12.98 -2.72 5.53
CA TYR A 164 12.33 -1.52 4.98
C TYR A 164 13.11 -0.24 5.29
N LEU A 165 12.80 0.82 4.57
CA LEU A 165 13.24 2.19 4.80
C LEU A 165 12.01 3.09 4.89
N ALA A 166 11.92 3.93 5.94
CA ALA A 166 10.92 4.98 6.05
C ALA A 166 11.61 6.35 6.00
N LEU A 167 11.31 7.12 4.97
CA LEU A 167 11.93 8.42 4.72
C LEU A 167 10.91 9.54 4.80
N LYS A 168 11.09 10.49 5.72
CA LYS A 168 10.33 11.72 5.72
C LYS A 168 10.84 12.63 4.59
N LEU A 169 9.97 12.98 3.67
CA LEU A 169 10.31 13.85 2.55
C LEU A 169 10.28 15.32 2.96
N SER A 170 11.23 16.09 2.45
CA SER A 170 11.23 17.54 2.63
C SER A 170 10.20 18.18 1.70
N SER A 171 9.77 19.41 2.01
CA SER A 171 8.84 20.18 1.18
C SER A 171 9.39 20.55 -0.21
N SER A 172 10.69 20.37 -0.43
CA SER A 172 11.38 20.62 -1.69
C SER A 172 11.54 19.37 -2.58
N VAL A 173 11.14 18.19 -2.11
CA VAL A 173 11.14 16.98 -2.93
C VAL A 173 9.93 17.01 -3.85
N VAL A 174 10.15 16.90 -5.15
CA VAL A 174 9.11 17.09 -6.15
C VAL A 174 8.76 15.80 -6.89
N PHE A 175 9.65 14.79 -6.90
CA PHE A 175 9.44 13.62 -7.73
C PHE A 175 10.21 12.40 -7.20
N MET A 176 9.50 11.27 -7.05
CA MET A 176 10.09 9.95 -6.83
C MET A 176 9.55 9.01 -7.90
N PRO A 177 10.36 8.61 -8.89
CA PRO A 177 9.95 7.58 -9.83
C PRO A 177 9.97 6.22 -9.12
N VAL A 178 8.83 5.57 -9.10
CA VAL A 178 8.67 4.19 -8.69
C VAL A 178 7.99 3.50 -9.86
N SER A 179 8.77 3.09 -10.85
CA SER A 179 8.24 2.57 -12.10
C SER A 179 9.28 1.74 -12.83
N TYR A 180 8.83 0.75 -13.56
CA TYR A 180 9.63 -0.01 -14.53
C TYR A 180 10.09 0.84 -15.72
N THR A 181 9.51 2.01 -15.94
CA THR A 181 9.93 2.91 -16.99
C THR A 181 11.27 3.51 -16.62
N HIS A 182 12.31 3.12 -17.32
CA HIS A 182 13.66 3.61 -17.11
C HIS A 182 13.75 5.12 -17.30
N LEU A 183 13.74 5.86 -16.22
CA LEU A 183 14.20 7.23 -16.24
C LEU A 183 15.74 7.18 -16.33
N THR A 184 16.26 7.29 -17.52
CA THR A 184 17.68 7.58 -17.68
C THR A 184 17.91 8.98 -17.13
N LEU A 185 18.49 9.05 -15.93
CA LEU A 185 19.04 10.31 -15.43
C LEU A 185 20.07 10.80 -16.45
N PRO A 186 20.06 12.10 -16.81
CA PRO A 186 21.09 12.62 -17.67
C PRO A 186 22.45 12.38 -16.99
N THR A 187 23.25 11.51 -17.60
CA THR A 187 24.63 11.35 -17.20
C THR A 187 25.34 12.63 -17.62
N ASN A 188 25.69 13.48 -16.67
CA ASN A 188 26.60 14.58 -16.92
C ASN A 188 27.91 14.00 -17.38
N SER A 189 28.18 14.09 -18.68
CA SER A 189 29.49 13.88 -19.30
C SER A 189 30.40 15.06 -19.03
#